data_8176b789e8f24139450f470ff519532c
#
_entry.id   8176b789e8f24139450f470ff519532c
#
_cell.length_a   1.000
_cell.length_b   1.000
_cell.length_c   1.000
_cell.angle_alpha   90.00
_cell.angle_beta   90.00
_cell.angle_gamma   90.00
#
_symmetry.space_group_name_H-M   'P 1'
#
loop_
_entity.id
_entity.type
_entity.pdbx_description
1 polymer ?
#
loop_
_entity_poly.entity_id
_entity_poly.type
_entity_poly.pdbx_seq_one_letter_code
_entity_poly.pdbx_strand_id
1 'polypeptide(L)'
;MIFCVSANAQSNDNFKKLQEMSLDPIYQENTKSKPNPSAKPQSRQEQIELGVNDSIFKVFDVDIDLTLGEISFDTSWGDPVENPKIRRNRASNLFGPVRHYADGSIRWHRGFDYYAPKGTPVYSVGNGVVSLVQNHPDFGHCVLVTHKRPKQTYYSFYAHLSSVSVRYGETVKKGTMLGKSGTTGNAYNLAGEDEHLHFEYRTSPKHSDRKQVNPNAIVKTKFYSADPKNKWQANVKVKKKESYSLF
;
A
#
# COMPACT_ATOMS: atom_id res chain seq x y z
N MET A 1 1.39 -39.92 32.62
CA MET A 1 2.13 -40.31 31.42
C MET A 1 1.87 -39.27 30.36
N ILE A 2 2.89 -38.54 30.03
CA ILE A 2 2.92 -37.29 29.25
C ILE A 2 2.82 -37.64 27.77
N PHE A 3 1.94 -36.99 27.03
CA PHE A 3 2.09 -36.77 25.58
C PHE A 3 1.91 -35.29 25.28
N CYS A 4 3.04 -34.63 25.29
CA CYS A 4 3.21 -33.33 24.68
C CYS A 4 3.67 -33.58 23.21
N VAL A 5 2.81 -33.39 22.21
CA VAL A 5 3.15 -33.52 20.82
C VAL A 5 3.37 -32.15 20.23
N SER A 6 4.59 -31.94 19.81
CA SER A 6 5.15 -30.75 19.16
C SER A 6 4.41 -30.37 17.86
N ALA A 7 3.71 -29.25 17.91
CA ALA A 7 3.04 -28.63 16.72
C ALA A 7 3.84 -27.48 16.10
N ASN A 8 5.14 -27.35 16.38
CA ASN A 8 5.91 -26.14 16.04
C ASN A 8 6.96 -26.27 14.92
N ALA A 9 7.13 -27.44 14.32
CA ALA A 9 8.16 -27.62 13.26
C ALA A 9 7.63 -27.40 11.84
N GLN A 10 6.37 -27.75 11.56
CA GLN A 10 5.80 -27.61 10.20
C GLN A 10 5.41 -26.19 9.80
N SER A 11 5.22 -25.29 10.77
CA SER A 11 4.87 -23.88 10.51
C SER A 11 6.08 -23.07 10.00
N ASN A 12 7.30 -23.42 10.44
CA ASN A 12 8.51 -22.67 10.06
C ASN A 12 9.00 -22.99 8.65
N ASP A 13 8.81 -24.19 8.15
CA ASP A 13 9.26 -24.57 6.81
C ASP A 13 8.33 -24.01 5.71
N ASN A 14 7.03 -23.95 5.98
CA ASN A 14 6.09 -23.28 5.08
C ASN A 14 6.31 -21.75 5.06
N PHE A 15 6.73 -21.17 6.16
CA PHE A 15 7.04 -19.74 6.26
C PHE A 15 8.32 -19.38 5.50
N LYS A 16 9.38 -20.23 5.61
CA LYS A 16 10.60 -20.08 4.80
C LYS A 16 10.32 -20.20 3.30
N LYS A 17 9.51 -21.19 2.92
CA LYS A 17 9.13 -21.42 1.52
C LYS A 17 8.30 -20.27 0.93
N LEU A 18 7.44 -19.62 1.73
CA LEU A 18 6.70 -18.42 1.33
C LEU A 18 7.59 -17.18 1.25
N GLN A 19 8.63 -17.09 2.09
CA GLN A 19 9.62 -16.02 2.02
C GLN A 19 10.53 -16.15 0.77
N GLU A 20 10.89 -17.36 0.40
CA GLU A 20 11.66 -17.65 -0.82
C GLU A 20 10.82 -17.45 -2.10
N MET A 21 9.51 -17.68 -2.04
CA MET A 21 8.58 -17.41 -3.15
C MET A 21 8.20 -15.92 -3.28
N SER A 22 8.48 -15.10 -2.27
CA SER A 22 8.21 -13.65 -2.25
C SER A 22 9.39 -12.81 -2.78
N LEU A 23 10.53 -13.43 -3.04
CA LEU A 23 11.65 -12.79 -3.73
C LEU A 23 11.39 -12.91 -5.23
N ASP A 24 10.93 -11.82 -5.80
CA ASP A 24 10.56 -11.60 -7.18
C ASP A 24 11.57 -12.25 -8.16
N PRO A 25 11.21 -13.28 -8.94
CA PRO A 25 12.10 -13.88 -9.94
C PRO A 25 12.58 -12.89 -11.00
N ILE A 26 11.92 -11.76 -11.15
CA ILE A 26 12.25 -10.71 -12.11
C ILE A 26 13.51 -9.93 -11.69
N TYR A 27 13.93 -10.03 -10.43
CA TYR A 27 15.06 -9.22 -9.92
C TYR A 27 16.42 -9.95 -9.92
N GLN A 28 16.47 -11.27 -10.16
CA GLN A 28 17.72 -12.04 -10.11
C GLN A 28 18.44 -12.21 -11.46
N GLU A 29 17.81 -11.92 -12.60
CA GLU A 29 18.44 -12.14 -13.90
C GLU A 29 19.15 -10.93 -14.53
N ASN A 30 19.14 -9.75 -13.92
CA ASN A 30 19.67 -8.53 -14.55
C ASN A 30 20.99 -7.99 -13.97
N THR A 31 21.83 -8.84 -13.35
CA THR A 31 23.16 -8.38 -12.85
C THR A 31 24.34 -8.79 -13.73
N LYS A 32 24.13 -9.37 -14.90
CA LYS A 32 25.24 -9.67 -15.84
C LYS A 32 24.94 -9.03 -17.20
N SER A 33 25.65 -7.96 -17.45
CA SER A 33 25.86 -7.17 -18.67
C SER A 33 25.20 -5.78 -18.66
N LYS A 34 26.05 -4.75 -18.66
CA LYS A 34 25.65 -3.39 -18.96
C LYS A 34 25.18 -3.32 -20.41
N PRO A 35 23.98 -2.74 -20.73
CA PRO A 35 23.54 -2.59 -22.11
C PRO A 35 24.46 -1.60 -22.84
N ASN A 36 24.84 -1.96 -24.05
CA ASN A 36 25.58 -1.11 -24.97
C ASN A 36 24.66 0.07 -25.39
N PRO A 37 25.02 1.34 -25.16
CA PRO A 37 24.14 2.47 -25.43
C PRO A 37 23.94 2.80 -26.92
N SER A 38 24.49 2.03 -27.85
CA SER A 38 24.39 2.23 -29.30
C SER A 38 23.53 1.20 -30.05
N ALA A 39 22.83 0.30 -29.34
CA ALA A 39 21.96 -0.67 -30.00
C ALA A 39 20.65 -0.01 -30.47
N LYS A 40 20.37 -0.08 -31.77
CA LYS A 40 19.06 0.28 -32.33
C LYS A 40 17.98 -0.65 -31.78
N PRO A 41 16.69 -0.19 -31.65
CA PRO A 41 15.60 -1.07 -31.22
C PRO A 41 15.45 -2.25 -32.20
N GLN A 42 15.47 -3.47 -31.68
CA GLN A 42 15.27 -4.67 -32.45
C GLN A 42 13.83 -4.75 -32.97
N SER A 43 13.66 -5.26 -34.20
CA SER A 43 12.32 -5.45 -34.79
C SER A 43 11.54 -6.51 -34.01
N ARG A 44 10.22 -6.44 -34.06
CA ARG A 44 9.32 -7.42 -33.41
C ARG A 44 9.62 -8.88 -33.83
N GLN A 45 10.13 -9.08 -35.04
CA GLN A 45 10.48 -10.38 -35.59
C GLN A 45 11.70 -11.01 -34.89
N GLU A 46 12.73 -10.20 -34.61
CA GLU A 46 13.94 -10.65 -33.88
C GLU A 46 13.67 -10.99 -32.42
N GLN A 47 12.67 -10.37 -31.80
CA GLN A 47 12.26 -10.69 -30.41
C GLN A 47 11.58 -12.05 -30.32
N ILE A 48 10.88 -12.51 -31.37
CA ILE A 48 10.25 -13.83 -31.44
C ILE A 48 11.31 -14.94 -31.60
N GLU A 49 12.37 -14.69 -32.37
CA GLU A 49 13.46 -15.65 -32.59
C GLU A 49 14.34 -15.83 -31.32
N LEU A 50 14.39 -14.83 -30.42
CA LEU A 50 15.14 -14.91 -29.16
C LEU A 50 14.40 -15.67 -28.05
N GLY A 51 13.23 -16.25 -28.32
CA GLY A 51 12.47 -17.07 -27.35
C GLY A 51 11.93 -16.28 -26.17
N VAL A 52 11.81 -14.96 -26.31
CA VAL A 52 11.13 -14.11 -25.33
C VAL A 52 9.64 -14.44 -25.39
N ASN A 53 9.22 -15.29 -24.46
CA ASN A 53 7.87 -15.85 -24.43
C ASN A 53 6.84 -14.73 -24.24
N ASP A 54 5.94 -14.55 -25.20
CA ASP A 54 4.83 -13.58 -25.17
C ASP A 54 3.96 -13.65 -23.91
N SER A 55 4.11 -14.70 -23.12
CA SER A 55 3.36 -14.89 -21.86
C SER A 55 3.66 -13.83 -20.78
N ILE A 56 4.82 -13.17 -20.83
CA ILE A 56 5.14 -12.09 -19.87
C ILE A 56 4.39 -10.79 -20.21
N PHE A 57 4.08 -10.58 -21.51
CA PHE A 57 3.32 -9.41 -21.94
C PHE A 57 1.80 -9.61 -21.85
N LYS A 58 1.31 -10.87 -21.93
CA LYS A 58 -0.12 -11.17 -21.79
C LYS A 58 -0.72 -10.90 -20.41
N VAL A 59 0.10 -10.77 -19.38
CA VAL A 59 -0.39 -10.36 -18.04
C VAL A 59 -0.85 -8.90 -18.04
N PHE A 60 -0.53 -8.12 -19.08
CA PHE A 60 -0.89 -6.71 -19.20
C PHE A 60 -1.68 -6.38 -20.47
N ASP A 61 -1.90 -7.34 -21.36
CA ASP A 61 -2.89 -7.22 -22.41
C ASP A 61 -4.29 -7.41 -21.78
N VAL A 62 -4.81 -6.33 -21.26
CA VAL A 62 -6.25 -6.15 -21.34
C VAL A 62 -6.51 -6.04 -22.82
N ASP A 63 -7.22 -7.01 -23.42
CA ASP A 63 -7.80 -6.87 -24.74
C ASP A 63 -8.65 -5.59 -24.70
N ILE A 64 -8.06 -4.49 -25.14
CA ILE A 64 -8.78 -3.25 -25.37
C ILE A 64 -9.50 -3.47 -26.68
N ASP A 65 -10.75 -3.87 -26.58
CA ASP A 65 -11.66 -3.77 -27.71
C ASP A 65 -11.80 -2.29 -28.06
N LEU A 66 -11.02 -1.85 -29.03
CA LEU A 66 -10.96 -0.47 -29.49
C LEU A 66 -12.24 -0.02 -30.22
N THR A 67 -13.30 -0.83 -30.24
CA THR A 67 -14.54 -0.53 -30.96
C THR A 67 -15.65 0.08 -30.10
N LEU A 68 -15.46 0.22 -28.78
CA LEU A 68 -16.52 0.74 -27.93
C LEU A 68 -16.00 1.86 -27.02
N GLY A 69 -16.50 3.05 -27.33
CA GLY A 69 -16.73 4.22 -26.46
C GLY A 69 -15.75 4.48 -25.32
N GLU A 70 -15.36 5.71 -25.15
CA GLU A 70 -14.48 6.23 -24.11
C GLU A 70 -14.46 5.37 -22.84
N ILE A 71 -13.43 4.51 -22.68
CA ILE A 71 -13.17 3.85 -21.41
C ILE A 71 -12.76 4.97 -20.46
N SER A 72 -13.72 5.47 -19.71
CA SER A 72 -13.47 6.39 -18.61
C SER A 72 -12.62 5.66 -17.57
N PHE A 73 -11.31 5.85 -17.64
CA PHE A 73 -10.42 5.42 -16.57
C PHE A 73 -10.77 6.25 -15.34
N ASP A 74 -11.49 5.67 -14.41
CA ASP A 74 -11.70 6.31 -13.10
C ASP A 74 -10.34 6.48 -12.42
N THR A 75 -9.73 7.65 -12.65
CA THR A 75 -8.47 8.04 -12.03
C THR A 75 -8.70 8.66 -10.64
N SER A 76 -9.94 8.73 -10.19
CA SER A 76 -10.27 9.30 -8.89
C SER A 76 -9.77 8.39 -7.75
N TRP A 77 -9.51 9.03 -6.63
CA TRP A 77 -9.07 8.36 -5.42
C TRP A 77 -10.20 8.32 -4.38
N GLY A 78 -10.23 7.26 -3.58
CA GLY A 78 -11.13 7.08 -2.45
C GLY A 78 -10.43 7.24 -1.11
N ASP A 79 -11.14 6.90 -0.05
CA ASP A 79 -10.58 6.77 1.29
C ASP A 79 -10.37 5.28 1.62
N PRO A 80 -9.38 4.93 2.46
CA PRO A 80 -9.08 3.54 2.78
C PRO A 80 -10.08 2.92 3.77
N VAL A 81 -10.87 3.73 4.43
CA VAL A 81 -11.95 3.32 5.36
C VAL A 81 -13.18 4.20 5.13
N GLU A 82 -14.37 3.71 5.48
CA GLU A 82 -15.58 4.52 5.50
C GLU A 82 -15.52 5.55 6.64
N ASN A 83 -16.10 6.75 6.39
CA ASN A 83 -16.16 7.84 7.38
C ASN A 83 -14.79 8.08 8.08
N PRO A 84 -13.73 8.35 7.32
CA PRO A 84 -12.38 8.36 7.84
C PRO A 84 -12.19 9.41 8.94
N LYS A 85 -11.54 8.99 10.01
CA LYS A 85 -11.13 9.83 11.14
C LYS A 85 -9.67 9.52 11.44
N ILE A 86 -8.91 10.49 11.92
CA ILE A 86 -7.54 10.26 12.39
C ILE A 86 -7.58 9.76 13.83
N ARG A 87 -6.75 8.75 14.11
CA ARG A 87 -6.57 8.14 15.43
C ARG A 87 -6.44 9.21 16.51
N ARG A 88 -7.22 9.10 17.60
CA ARG A 88 -7.29 10.02 18.72
C ARG A 88 -7.52 11.50 18.34
N ASN A 89 -7.92 11.79 17.10
CA ASN A 89 -8.01 13.16 16.59
C ASN A 89 -6.72 13.99 16.81
N ARG A 90 -5.54 13.35 16.74
CA ARG A 90 -4.24 13.98 17.01
C ARG A 90 -3.38 14.09 15.76
N ALA A 91 -2.79 15.28 15.57
CA ALA A 91 -1.94 15.58 14.42
C ALA A 91 -0.63 14.75 14.41
N SER A 92 -0.21 14.16 15.53
CA SER A 92 0.87 13.18 15.59
C SER A 92 0.60 11.88 14.80
N ASN A 93 -0.64 11.66 14.39
CA ASN A 93 -1.05 10.54 13.53
C ASN A 93 -1.20 10.94 12.04
N LEU A 94 -0.82 12.17 11.69
CA LEU A 94 -0.66 12.63 10.30
C LEU A 94 0.75 12.37 9.79
N PHE A 95 0.93 12.53 8.48
CA PHE A 95 2.22 12.41 7.81
C PHE A 95 3.19 13.55 8.17
N GLY A 96 4.46 13.21 8.40
CA GLY A 96 5.53 14.20 8.56
C GLY A 96 6.31 14.09 9.86
N PRO A 97 7.08 15.14 10.22
CA PRO A 97 7.86 15.22 11.45
C PRO A 97 6.96 15.58 12.63
N VAL A 98 6.07 14.66 12.99
CA VAL A 98 4.96 14.90 13.94
C VAL A 98 5.08 14.09 15.23
N ARG A 99 6.17 13.33 15.39
CA ARG A 99 6.46 12.50 16.56
C ARG A 99 7.88 12.76 17.08
N HIS A 100 8.16 12.32 18.30
CA HIS A 100 9.50 12.36 18.89
C HIS A 100 9.90 10.97 19.38
N TYR A 101 11.20 10.72 19.40
CA TYR A 101 11.80 9.62 20.14
C TYR A 101 11.93 9.99 21.62
N ALA A 102 12.29 9.03 22.46
CA ALA A 102 12.48 9.26 23.90
C ALA A 102 13.57 10.29 24.22
N ASP A 103 14.56 10.43 23.35
CA ASP A 103 15.65 11.42 23.42
C ASP A 103 15.24 12.83 22.95
N GLY A 104 13.97 13.02 22.56
CA GLY A 104 13.44 14.30 22.05
C GLY A 104 13.71 14.54 20.57
N SER A 105 14.48 13.70 19.89
CA SER A 105 14.73 13.84 18.45
C SER A 105 13.45 13.59 17.63
N ILE A 106 13.37 14.23 16.45
CA ILE A 106 12.19 14.14 15.60
C ILE A 106 12.06 12.78 14.98
N ARG A 107 10.90 12.15 15.12
CA ARG A 107 10.51 10.92 14.44
C ARG A 107 9.45 11.19 13.38
N TRP A 108 9.78 10.88 12.15
CA TRP A 108 8.86 10.99 11.04
C TRP A 108 7.77 9.90 11.12
N HIS A 109 6.52 10.31 10.97
CA HIS A 109 5.41 9.43 10.66
C HIS A 109 5.21 9.39 9.14
N ARG A 110 5.28 8.20 8.54
CA ARG A 110 5.37 8.04 7.07
C ARG A 110 4.03 7.82 6.40
N GLY A 111 2.93 7.95 7.14
CA GLY A 111 1.58 7.73 6.66
C GLY A 111 0.54 8.47 7.48
N PHE A 112 -0.70 8.05 7.36
CA PHE A 112 -1.78 8.40 8.27
C PHE A 112 -2.17 7.19 9.11
N ASP A 113 -2.42 7.40 10.41
CA ASP A 113 -3.08 6.41 11.25
C ASP A 113 -4.57 6.77 11.32
N TYR A 114 -5.38 6.04 10.56
CA TYR A 114 -6.83 6.18 10.61
C TYR A 114 -7.37 5.41 11.81
N TYR A 115 -8.23 6.06 12.61
CA TYR A 115 -9.01 5.34 13.63
C TYR A 115 -9.85 4.27 12.95
N ALA A 116 -9.58 3.04 13.27
CA ALA A 116 -10.21 1.87 12.66
C ALA A 116 -10.21 0.72 13.68
N PRO A 117 -11.26 0.60 14.50
CA PRO A 117 -11.43 -0.52 15.42
C PRO A 117 -11.21 -1.85 14.71
N LYS A 118 -10.67 -2.83 15.42
CA LYS A 118 -10.44 -4.18 14.88
C LYS A 118 -11.67 -4.70 14.15
N GLY A 119 -11.50 -5.14 12.92
CA GLY A 119 -12.59 -5.63 12.08
C GLY A 119 -13.20 -4.59 11.15
N THR A 120 -12.82 -3.30 11.22
CA THR A 120 -13.26 -2.28 10.27
C THR A 120 -12.83 -2.67 8.85
N PRO A 121 -13.73 -2.67 7.85
CA PRO A 121 -13.39 -2.93 6.46
C PRO A 121 -12.37 -1.91 5.93
N VAL A 122 -11.37 -2.41 5.21
CA VAL A 122 -10.30 -1.62 4.58
C VAL A 122 -10.40 -1.76 3.07
N TYR A 123 -10.37 -0.65 2.36
CA TYR A 123 -10.64 -0.59 0.93
C TYR A 123 -9.47 -0.04 0.12
N SER A 124 -9.33 -0.52 -1.11
CA SER A 124 -8.40 0.07 -2.07
C SER A 124 -8.79 1.52 -2.39
N VAL A 125 -7.84 2.43 -2.24
CA VAL A 125 -8.07 3.87 -2.54
C VAL A 125 -8.14 4.16 -4.03
N GLY A 126 -7.77 3.24 -4.90
CA GLY A 126 -7.77 3.41 -6.36
C GLY A 126 -7.72 2.08 -7.10
N ASN A 127 -7.92 2.13 -8.42
CA ASN A 127 -7.73 0.98 -9.29
C ASN A 127 -6.26 0.58 -9.34
N GLY A 128 -5.94 -0.71 -9.26
CA GLY A 128 -4.57 -1.20 -9.25
C GLY A 128 -4.45 -2.70 -9.19
N VAL A 129 -3.24 -3.17 -8.91
CA VAL A 129 -2.90 -4.59 -8.75
C VAL A 129 -2.25 -4.79 -7.39
N VAL A 130 -2.66 -5.81 -6.65
CA VAL A 130 -2.05 -6.19 -5.37
C VAL A 130 -0.64 -6.70 -5.64
N SER A 131 0.37 -5.97 -5.19
CA SER A 131 1.79 -6.26 -5.42
C SER A 131 2.53 -6.75 -4.18
N LEU A 132 1.88 -6.80 -3.02
CA LEU A 132 2.40 -7.44 -1.81
C LEU A 132 1.24 -7.85 -0.91
N VAL A 133 1.31 -9.07 -0.37
CA VAL A 133 0.57 -9.54 0.79
C VAL A 133 1.58 -10.20 1.71
N GLN A 134 1.76 -9.68 2.91
CA GLN A 134 2.83 -10.11 3.81
C GLN A 134 2.40 -10.02 5.27
N ASN A 135 3.01 -10.84 6.14
CA ASN A 135 3.04 -10.63 7.57
C ASN A 135 4.45 -10.14 7.98
N HIS A 136 4.54 -8.85 8.34
CA HIS A 136 5.81 -8.17 8.66
C HIS A 136 5.92 -7.95 10.18
N PRO A 137 7.10 -8.07 10.80
CA PRO A 137 7.25 -7.89 12.25
C PRO A 137 6.69 -6.57 12.78
N ASP A 138 6.97 -5.45 12.09
CA ASP A 138 6.50 -4.12 12.52
C ASP A 138 5.10 -3.79 11.98
N PHE A 139 4.82 -4.12 10.72
CA PHE A 139 3.56 -3.73 10.06
C PHE A 139 2.44 -4.78 10.22
N GLY A 140 2.74 -5.97 10.75
CA GLY A 140 1.79 -7.06 10.84
C GLY A 140 1.31 -7.53 9.47
N HIS A 141 0.08 -7.99 9.40
CA HIS A 141 -0.53 -8.29 8.10
C HIS A 141 -0.68 -7.00 7.30
N CYS A 142 -0.10 -6.97 6.12
CA CYS A 142 -0.11 -5.79 5.27
C CYS A 142 -0.32 -6.12 3.79
N VAL A 143 -0.84 -5.14 3.08
CA VAL A 143 -1.12 -5.18 1.64
C VAL A 143 -0.49 -3.96 0.98
N LEU A 144 0.14 -4.15 -0.19
CA LEU A 144 0.56 -3.08 -1.09
C LEU A 144 -0.20 -3.20 -2.39
N VAL A 145 -0.79 -2.12 -2.85
CA VAL A 145 -1.44 -2.03 -4.15
C VAL A 145 -0.65 -1.09 -5.05
N THR A 146 -0.32 -1.56 -6.25
CA THR A 146 0.34 -0.78 -7.30
C THR A 146 -0.70 -0.12 -8.19
N HIS A 147 -0.58 1.19 -8.37
CA HIS A 147 -1.47 2.03 -9.18
C HIS A 147 -0.69 2.61 -10.36
N LYS A 148 -0.84 2.05 -11.54
CA LYS A 148 -0.25 2.61 -12.77
C LYS A 148 -1.02 3.86 -13.18
N ARG A 149 -0.31 4.93 -13.52
CA ARG A 149 -0.82 6.18 -14.09
C ARG A 149 0.06 6.58 -15.28
N PRO A 150 -0.41 7.39 -16.21
CA PRO A 150 0.33 7.69 -17.45
C PRO A 150 1.75 8.24 -17.24
N LYS A 151 1.96 9.00 -16.15
CA LYS A 151 3.26 9.65 -15.88
C LYS A 151 4.10 8.94 -14.85
N GLN A 152 3.49 8.16 -13.94
CA GLN A 152 4.19 7.56 -12.80
C GLN A 152 3.38 6.43 -12.18
N THR A 153 4.09 5.45 -11.63
CA THR A 153 3.50 4.41 -10.77
C THR A 153 3.47 4.87 -9.33
N TYR A 154 2.37 4.59 -8.64
CA TYR A 154 2.16 4.89 -7.25
C TYR A 154 1.78 3.63 -6.48
N TYR A 155 1.94 3.68 -5.17
CA TYR A 155 1.68 2.56 -4.29
C TYR A 155 0.90 3.02 -3.07
N SER A 156 -0.15 2.30 -2.71
CA SER A 156 -0.85 2.45 -1.44
C SER A 156 -0.56 1.25 -0.54
N PHE A 157 -0.18 1.50 0.69
CA PHE A 157 0.20 0.49 1.66
C PHE A 157 -0.73 0.53 2.87
N TYR A 158 -1.18 -0.64 3.29
CA TYR A 158 -2.16 -0.86 4.34
C TYR A 158 -1.59 -1.82 5.35
N ALA A 159 -1.50 -1.43 6.63
CA ALA A 159 -0.83 -2.22 7.67
C ALA A 159 -1.72 -2.45 8.90
N HIS A 160 -1.24 -3.31 9.80
CA HIS A 160 -1.88 -3.73 11.05
C HIS A 160 -3.22 -4.46 10.84
N LEU A 161 -3.41 -5.11 9.68
CA LEU A 161 -4.66 -5.80 9.36
C LEU A 161 -4.87 -7.04 10.25
N SER A 162 -6.12 -7.33 10.60
CA SER A 162 -6.52 -8.58 11.27
C SER A 162 -6.74 -9.70 10.26
N SER A 163 -7.16 -9.36 9.05
CA SER A 163 -7.35 -10.32 7.94
C SER A 163 -7.13 -9.63 6.61
N VAL A 164 -6.69 -10.42 5.61
CA VAL A 164 -6.52 -10.01 4.22
C VAL A 164 -7.50 -10.80 3.36
N SER A 165 -8.20 -10.12 2.46
CA SER A 165 -9.24 -10.69 1.58
C SER A 165 -8.81 -10.78 0.12
N VAL A 166 -7.59 -10.36 -0.21
CA VAL A 166 -7.04 -10.32 -1.56
C VAL A 166 -5.73 -11.10 -1.65
N ARG A 167 -5.29 -11.44 -2.86
CA ARG A 167 -4.06 -12.19 -3.15
C ARG A 167 -3.08 -11.35 -3.97
N TYR A 168 -1.80 -11.70 -3.91
CA TYR A 168 -0.78 -11.16 -4.82
C TYR A 168 -1.22 -11.35 -6.28
N GLY A 169 -1.04 -10.33 -7.11
CA GLY A 169 -1.43 -10.31 -8.52
C GLY A 169 -2.91 -9.99 -8.78
N GLU A 170 -3.74 -9.90 -7.76
CA GLU A 170 -5.17 -9.62 -7.93
C GLU A 170 -5.40 -8.17 -8.37
N THR A 171 -6.22 -8.00 -9.42
CA THR A 171 -6.66 -6.67 -9.87
C THR A 171 -7.78 -6.18 -8.98
N VAL A 172 -7.64 -4.97 -8.46
CA VAL A 172 -8.62 -4.33 -7.57
C VAL A 172 -9.09 -2.99 -8.14
N LYS A 173 -10.35 -2.67 -7.90
CA LYS A 173 -10.92 -1.37 -8.20
C LYS A 173 -10.92 -0.49 -6.95
N LYS A 174 -11.03 0.81 -7.11
CA LYS A 174 -11.34 1.73 -6.02
C LYS A 174 -12.57 1.23 -5.24
N GLY A 175 -12.45 1.11 -3.91
CA GLY A 175 -13.49 0.58 -3.05
C GLY A 175 -13.55 -0.95 -2.96
N THR A 176 -12.68 -1.70 -3.63
CA THR A 176 -12.53 -3.13 -3.38
C THR A 176 -12.03 -3.36 -1.96
N MET A 177 -12.70 -4.22 -1.19
CA MET A 177 -12.28 -4.59 0.16
C MET A 177 -10.98 -5.39 0.11
N LEU A 178 -9.92 -4.89 0.74
CA LEU A 178 -8.61 -5.53 0.83
C LEU A 178 -8.49 -6.45 2.05
N GLY A 179 -9.28 -6.20 3.08
CA GLY A 179 -9.24 -6.91 4.34
C GLY A 179 -9.94 -6.12 5.45
N LYS A 180 -9.58 -6.44 6.69
CA LYS A 180 -10.10 -5.76 7.88
C LYS A 180 -8.97 -5.23 8.74
N SER A 181 -9.16 -4.06 9.35
CA SER A 181 -8.22 -3.48 10.32
C SER A 181 -8.00 -4.40 11.51
N GLY A 182 -6.89 -4.22 12.19
CA GLY A 182 -6.53 -5.00 13.35
C GLY A 182 -5.44 -4.33 14.19
N THR A 183 -4.74 -5.17 14.95
CA THR A 183 -3.68 -4.78 15.86
C THR A 183 -2.46 -5.68 15.70
N THR A 184 -2.12 -6.07 14.47
CA THR A 184 -0.97 -6.94 14.21
C THR A 184 0.34 -6.14 14.07
N GLY A 185 1.48 -6.82 14.15
CA GLY A 185 2.79 -6.17 14.15
C GLY A 185 3.04 -5.35 15.42
N ASN A 186 3.65 -4.18 15.29
CA ASN A 186 3.96 -3.31 16.44
C ASN A 186 2.72 -2.58 17.02
N ALA A 187 1.54 -2.78 16.41
CA ALA A 187 0.24 -2.35 16.97
C ALA A 187 -0.36 -3.41 17.92
N TYR A 188 0.35 -4.51 18.17
CA TYR A 188 -0.10 -5.55 19.10
C TYR A 188 -0.42 -4.96 20.47
N ASN A 189 -1.53 -5.38 21.07
CA ASN A 189 -2.08 -4.87 22.35
C ASN A 189 -2.61 -3.43 22.34
N LEU A 190 -2.67 -2.74 21.21
CA LEU A 190 -3.43 -1.51 21.14
C LEU A 190 -4.94 -1.80 21.18
N ALA A 191 -5.70 -0.96 21.89
CA ALA A 191 -7.14 -1.14 22.07
C ALA A 191 -7.87 0.22 22.06
N GLY A 192 -9.17 0.18 21.79
CA GLY A 192 -10.05 1.34 21.81
C GLY A 192 -9.63 2.42 20.82
N GLU A 193 -9.41 3.65 21.27
CA GLU A 193 -9.02 4.77 20.42
C GLU A 193 -7.64 4.64 19.77
N ASP A 194 -6.85 3.63 20.18
CA ASP A 194 -5.53 3.36 19.62
C ASP A 194 -5.55 2.35 18.47
N GLU A 195 -6.66 1.64 18.30
CA GLU A 195 -6.84 0.74 17.16
C GLU A 195 -6.88 1.55 15.86
N HIS A 196 -6.07 1.16 14.89
CA HIS A 196 -5.90 1.98 13.69
C HIS A 196 -5.47 1.17 12.47
N LEU A 197 -5.79 1.72 11.31
CA LEU A 197 -5.16 1.38 10.05
C LEU A 197 -3.98 2.34 9.83
N HIS A 198 -2.75 1.82 9.74
CA HIS A 198 -1.63 2.59 9.21
C HIS A 198 -1.66 2.56 7.69
N PHE A 199 -1.78 3.73 7.05
CA PHE A 199 -1.89 3.89 5.62
C PHE A 199 -0.79 4.78 5.08
N GLU A 200 -0.03 4.28 4.07
CA GLU A 200 0.97 5.07 3.37
C GLU A 200 0.64 5.22 1.88
N TYR A 201 1.04 6.35 1.33
CA TYR A 201 1.12 6.62 -0.10
C TYR A 201 2.58 6.75 -0.50
N ARG A 202 3.01 6.01 -1.53
CA ARG A 202 4.43 5.89 -1.90
C ARG A 202 4.62 6.09 -3.40
N THR A 203 5.83 6.54 -3.77
CA THR A 203 6.33 6.56 -5.17
C THR A 203 7.41 5.49 -5.41
N SER A 204 7.63 4.61 -4.43
CA SER A 204 8.43 3.39 -4.52
C SER A 204 7.74 2.26 -3.76
N PRO A 205 7.84 1.00 -4.22
CA PRO A 205 7.27 -0.15 -3.52
C PRO A 205 7.99 -0.43 -2.18
N LYS A 206 9.28 -0.10 -2.08
CA LYS A 206 10.11 -0.38 -0.91
C LYS A 206 9.97 0.71 0.16
N HIS A 207 9.66 0.32 1.39
CA HIS A 207 9.60 1.24 2.53
C HIS A 207 10.96 1.89 2.82
N SER A 208 12.05 1.14 2.66
CA SER A 208 13.43 1.60 2.89
C SER A 208 13.84 2.78 2.01
N ASP A 209 13.25 2.95 0.83
CA ASP A 209 13.58 4.03 -0.10
C ASP A 209 13.14 5.41 0.42
N ARG A 210 12.36 5.44 1.50
CA ARG A 210 11.83 6.66 2.12
C ARG A 210 11.10 7.57 1.13
N LYS A 211 10.40 6.97 0.16
CA LYS A 211 9.62 7.65 -0.89
C LYS A 211 8.12 7.74 -0.55
N GLN A 212 7.80 7.81 0.76
CA GLN A 212 6.45 8.09 1.21
C GLN A 212 6.10 9.55 0.96
N VAL A 213 4.88 9.78 0.54
CA VAL A 213 4.30 11.08 0.22
C VAL A 213 3.09 11.30 1.14
N ASN A 214 2.77 12.56 1.43
CA ASN A 214 1.60 12.88 2.24
C ASN A 214 0.33 12.28 1.61
N PRO A 215 -0.39 11.40 2.31
CA PRO A 215 -1.61 10.80 1.81
C PRO A 215 -2.69 11.78 1.34
N ASN A 216 -2.67 13.02 1.84
CA ASN A 216 -3.53 14.09 1.33
C ASN A 216 -3.38 14.33 -0.19
N ALA A 217 -2.30 13.86 -0.82
CA ALA A 217 -2.15 13.96 -2.28
C ALA A 217 -3.21 13.14 -3.03
N ILE A 218 -3.65 12.01 -2.46
CA ILE A 218 -4.55 11.08 -3.15
C ILE A 218 -5.88 10.81 -2.44
N VAL A 219 -5.93 10.71 -1.10
CA VAL A 219 -7.19 10.37 -0.40
C VAL A 219 -8.28 11.42 -0.66
N LYS A 220 -9.54 11.00 -0.64
CA LYS A 220 -10.69 11.89 -0.83
C LYS A 220 -10.84 12.88 0.32
N THR A 221 -10.79 12.39 1.55
CA THR A 221 -10.89 13.20 2.77
C THR A 221 -9.52 13.74 3.17
N LYS A 222 -9.39 15.07 3.31
CA LYS A 222 -8.12 15.74 3.61
C LYS A 222 -8.05 16.12 5.08
N PHE A 223 -6.91 15.79 5.71
CA PHE A 223 -6.67 16.03 7.13
C PHE A 223 -5.48 16.96 7.35
N TYR A 224 -5.62 17.91 8.26
CA TYR A 224 -4.60 18.90 8.57
C TYR A 224 -4.48 19.09 10.07
N SER A 225 -3.30 19.47 10.55
CA SER A 225 -3.14 19.94 11.93
C SER A 225 -3.95 21.22 12.15
N ALA A 226 -4.64 21.30 13.26
CA ALA A 226 -5.32 22.52 13.68
C ALA A 226 -4.33 23.62 14.09
N ASP A 227 -3.15 23.22 14.59
CA ASP A 227 -2.03 24.10 14.92
C ASP A 227 -0.76 23.64 14.16
N PRO A 228 -0.34 24.37 13.11
CA PRO A 228 0.87 24.04 12.37
C PRO A 228 2.17 24.19 13.19
N LYS A 229 2.16 24.95 14.27
CA LYS A 229 3.34 25.18 15.13
C LYS A 229 3.53 24.04 16.14
N ASN A 230 2.43 23.45 16.62
CA ASN A 230 2.46 22.34 17.58
C ASN A 230 1.80 21.08 17.03
N LYS A 231 2.34 20.58 15.91
CA LYS A 231 1.75 19.49 15.12
C LYS A 231 1.53 18.19 15.89
N TRP A 232 2.32 17.90 16.89
CA TRP A 232 2.27 16.63 17.62
C TRP A 232 1.20 16.59 18.72
N GLN A 233 0.83 17.74 19.29
CA GLN A 233 -0.23 17.85 20.31
C GLN A 233 -1.57 18.34 19.74
N ALA A 234 -1.54 19.01 18.61
CA ALA A 234 -2.72 19.60 18.00
C ALA A 234 -3.79 18.59 17.64
N ASN A 235 -5.04 19.02 17.65
CA ASN A 235 -6.14 18.29 17.05
C ASN A 235 -6.04 18.31 15.50
N VAL A 236 -6.78 17.42 14.88
CA VAL A 236 -6.92 17.34 13.42
C VAL A 236 -8.17 18.09 13.00
N LYS A 237 -8.09 18.81 11.89
CA LYS A 237 -9.24 19.37 11.18
C LYS A 237 -9.37 18.76 9.79
N VAL A 238 -10.60 18.61 9.35
CA VAL A 238 -10.97 18.13 8.01
C VAL A 238 -11.23 19.33 7.13
N LYS A 239 -10.61 19.38 5.94
CA LYS A 239 -11.02 20.35 4.93
C LYS A 239 -12.35 19.84 4.31
N LYS A 240 -13.46 20.49 4.62
CA LYS A 240 -14.71 20.25 3.91
C LYS A 240 -14.54 20.76 2.46
N LYS A 241 -14.99 19.96 1.50
CA LYS A 241 -15.14 20.45 0.13
C LYS A 241 -16.11 21.62 0.18
N GLU A 242 -15.69 22.81 -0.20
CA GLU A 242 -16.63 23.91 -0.42
C GLU A 242 -17.59 23.45 -1.50
N SER A 243 -18.87 23.35 -1.16
CA SER A 243 -19.93 23.18 -2.14
C SER A 243 -20.03 24.53 -2.87
N TYR A 244 -19.45 24.58 -4.06
CA TYR A 244 -19.78 25.69 -4.96
C TYR A 244 -21.24 25.46 -5.34
N SER A 245 -22.16 26.24 -4.75
CA SER A 245 -23.50 26.43 -5.30
C SER A 245 -23.30 27.21 -6.61
N LEU A 246 -23.51 26.53 -7.71
CA LEU A 246 -23.70 27.20 -8.98
C LEU A 246 -25.09 27.90 -8.88
N PHE A 247 -25.05 29.20 -8.70
CA PHE A 247 -26.23 30.04 -8.99
C PHE A 247 -26.29 30.29 -10.49
#